data_381a19656bbffb7d9f03d69c2057e9c3
#
_entry.id   381a19656bbffb7d9f03d69c2057e9c3
#
_cell.length_a   1.000
_cell.length_b   1.000
_cell.length_c   1.000
_cell.angle_alpha   90.00
_cell.angle_beta   90.00
_cell.angle_gamma   90.00
#
_symmetry.space_group_name_H-M   'P 1'
#
loop_
_entity.id
_entity.type
_entity.pdbx_description
1 polymer ?
#
loop_
_entity_poly.entity_id
_entity_poly.type
_entity_poly.pdbx_seq_one_letter_code
_entity_poly.pdbx_strand_id
1 'polypeptide(L)'
;MSKRYPGGVVSATAPVVVGPVDGEGGTAPGIWTLDQAEDYIAQGLWPKPLIAGAFWSWGYNAGGTLGQNNIIALSSPVQVGALTTWSKISCGTGAQTAIAIKTDGTLWSWGDNAGGQLGLGDKVNRSSPVQVGALTTWSKITNGSAHTIAIKANGTLWTWGSNVQGQLGQNINYLTDISSPVQVGALTTWSKIAAGYLMSGAIKTDGSLWTWGQNNAGNLGLNDIIYRSSPVQVGALTTWSSIAAGYYHMVATKTDGTLWAFGTNAGGQLGLNDIIYRSSPVQVGALTTWSKINCGLFSTVSIKTDGALWTWGNNSQGCLGLGNIVNRSSPTQVGAFSTWLNVTAGSYFTAATKTDGTLWIWGQNSSGQLGLGDKILRSSPVQVGALTTWLKIAGGDGSLIALKS
;
A
#
# COMPACT_ATOMS: atom_id res chain seq x y z
N MET A 1 -7.00 43.49 -15.47
CA MET A 1 -8.45 43.57 -15.78
C MET A 1 -9.09 42.30 -15.26
N SER A 2 -9.84 42.37 -14.14
CA SER A 2 -10.51 41.22 -13.57
C SER A 2 -11.74 40.86 -14.45
N LYS A 3 -11.77 39.66 -15.00
CA LYS A 3 -12.97 39.13 -15.66
C LYS A 3 -13.96 38.69 -14.58
N ARG A 4 -15.06 39.46 -14.39
CA ARG A 4 -16.16 39.05 -13.53
C ARG A 4 -17.02 38.02 -14.28
N TYR A 5 -17.24 36.85 -13.64
CA TYR A 5 -18.31 35.96 -14.06
C TYR A 5 -19.63 36.40 -13.42
N PRO A 6 -20.74 36.45 -14.16
CA PRO A 6 -22.01 36.84 -13.60
C PRO A 6 -22.63 35.75 -12.73
N GLY A 7 -22.88 36.04 -11.45
CA GLY A 7 -23.76 35.27 -10.57
C GLY A 7 -23.15 34.61 -9.32
N GLY A 8 -21.92 34.95 -8.92
CA GLY A 8 -21.33 34.37 -7.72
C GLY A 8 -21.14 35.35 -6.56
N VAL A 9 -21.45 34.94 -5.34
CA VAL A 9 -21.09 35.68 -4.13
C VAL A 9 -19.60 35.40 -3.83
N VAL A 10 -18.77 36.44 -3.94
CA VAL A 10 -17.33 36.34 -3.58
C VAL A 10 -17.22 36.44 -2.06
N SER A 11 -16.78 35.38 -1.38
CA SER A 11 -16.41 35.48 0.02
C SER A 11 -15.08 36.23 0.16
N ALA A 12 -15.01 37.17 1.12
CA ALA A 12 -13.80 37.96 1.40
C ALA A 12 -12.71 37.15 2.11
N THR A 13 -13.02 35.94 2.58
CA THR A 13 -12.09 35.02 3.21
C THR A 13 -11.96 33.78 2.35
N ALA A 14 -10.73 33.37 2.03
CA ALA A 14 -10.46 32.12 1.34
C ALA A 14 -11.11 30.96 2.11
N PRO A 15 -11.94 30.12 1.46
CA PRO A 15 -12.50 28.96 2.12
C PRO A 15 -11.36 27.99 2.51
N VAL A 16 -11.52 27.30 3.63
CA VAL A 16 -10.58 26.27 4.04
C VAL A 16 -10.63 25.14 3.01
N VAL A 17 -9.52 24.83 2.38
CA VAL A 17 -9.39 23.67 1.50
C VAL A 17 -9.50 22.42 2.36
N VAL A 18 -10.62 21.71 2.30
CA VAL A 18 -10.83 20.44 2.97
C VAL A 18 -10.47 19.34 1.98
N GLY A 19 -9.24 18.91 2.02
CA GLY A 19 -8.77 17.76 1.26
C GLY A 19 -8.14 16.70 2.17
N PRO A 20 -7.92 15.48 1.72
CA PRO A 20 -7.09 14.53 2.46
C PRO A 20 -5.69 15.13 2.68
N VAL A 21 -5.12 14.87 3.84
CA VAL A 21 -3.81 15.41 4.29
C VAL A 21 -2.65 15.05 3.33
N ASP A 22 -2.86 14.04 2.48
CA ASP A 22 -1.92 13.58 1.45
C ASP A 22 -2.06 14.29 0.09
N GLY A 23 -2.95 15.27 -0.02
CA GLY A 23 -3.16 16.06 -1.25
C GLY A 23 -3.79 15.31 -2.42
N GLU A 24 -4.30 14.09 -2.20
CA GLU A 24 -5.00 13.31 -3.21
C GLU A 24 -6.52 13.38 -3.05
N GLY A 25 -7.23 13.83 -4.09
CA GLY A 25 -8.69 13.75 -4.20
C GLY A 25 -9.47 14.72 -3.31
N GLY A 26 -8.89 15.81 -2.89
CA GLY A 26 -9.59 16.85 -2.15
C GLY A 26 -10.55 17.68 -3.03
N THR A 27 -11.58 18.27 -2.42
CA THR A 27 -12.44 19.27 -3.04
C THR A 27 -12.13 20.64 -2.45
N ALA A 28 -12.18 21.69 -3.28
CA ALA A 28 -12.13 23.08 -2.84
C ALA A 28 -13.55 23.64 -2.83
N PRO A 29 -14.29 23.59 -1.70
CA PRO A 29 -15.62 24.16 -1.62
C PRO A 29 -15.55 25.69 -1.69
N GLY A 30 -16.37 26.30 -2.50
CA GLY A 30 -16.47 27.75 -2.66
C GLY A 30 -16.25 28.23 -4.09
N ILE A 31 -16.36 29.54 -4.27
CA ILE A 31 -16.10 30.21 -5.55
C ILE A 31 -14.73 30.89 -5.43
N TRP A 32 -13.82 30.55 -6.36
CA TRP A 32 -12.45 31.02 -6.40
C TRP A 32 -12.22 31.91 -7.62
N THR A 33 -11.40 32.93 -7.50
CA THR A 33 -10.86 33.63 -8.66
C THR A 33 -9.72 32.80 -9.26
N LEU A 34 -9.40 33.02 -10.53
CA LEU A 34 -8.29 32.31 -11.19
C LEU A 34 -6.96 32.53 -10.45
N ASP A 35 -6.70 33.79 -10.05
CA ASP A 35 -5.47 34.16 -9.32
C ASP A 35 -5.36 33.43 -7.97
N GLN A 36 -6.48 33.32 -7.24
CA GLN A 36 -6.51 32.53 -5.99
C GLN A 36 -6.24 31.05 -6.23
N ALA A 37 -6.83 30.47 -7.29
CA ALA A 37 -6.57 29.09 -7.65
C ALA A 37 -5.08 28.86 -8.02
N GLU A 38 -4.48 29.76 -8.78
CA GLU A 38 -3.06 29.73 -9.15
C GLU A 38 -2.15 29.84 -7.93
N ASP A 39 -2.44 30.74 -6.99
CA ASP A 39 -1.71 30.89 -5.73
C ASP A 39 -1.76 29.61 -4.88
N TYR A 40 -2.93 28.99 -4.76
CA TYR A 40 -3.08 27.74 -4.03
C TYR A 40 -2.44 26.55 -4.72
N ILE A 41 -2.45 26.50 -6.05
CA ILE A 41 -1.70 25.51 -6.85
C ILE A 41 -0.20 25.67 -6.59
N ALA A 42 0.34 26.88 -6.62
CA ALA A 42 1.74 27.18 -6.37
C ALA A 42 2.18 26.79 -4.95
N GLN A 43 1.29 26.94 -3.96
CA GLN A 43 1.51 26.56 -2.56
C GLN A 43 1.24 25.04 -2.31
N GLY A 44 0.80 24.28 -3.32
CA GLY A 44 0.44 22.87 -3.15
C GLY A 44 -0.84 22.63 -2.34
N LEU A 45 -1.63 23.67 -2.11
CA LEU A 45 -2.88 23.64 -1.31
C LEU A 45 -4.13 23.40 -2.18
N TRP A 46 -4.02 23.50 -3.50
CA TRP A 46 -5.14 23.20 -4.41
C TRP A 46 -5.34 21.69 -4.51
N PRO A 47 -6.58 21.19 -4.47
CA PRO A 47 -6.85 19.77 -4.61
C PRO A 47 -6.28 19.22 -5.92
N LYS A 48 -5.43 18.22 -5.83
CA LYS A 48 -4.93 17.52 -7.02
C LYS A 48 -6.07 16.70 -7.63
N PRO A 49 -6.25 16.71 -8.96
CA PRO A 49 -7.23 15.83 -9.60
C PRO A 49 -6.93 14.37 -9.25
N LEU A 50 -7.97 13.57 -9.07
CA LEU A 50 -7.83 12.13 -8.89
C LEU A 50 -7.08 11.55 -10.09
N ILE A 51 -5.90 10.97 -9.85
CA ILE A 51 -5.15 10.27 -10.89
C ILE A 51 -5.92 8.99 -11.20
N ALA A 52 -6.47 8.90 -12.39
CA ALA A 52 -7.14 7.71 -12.91
C ALA A 52 -6.35 7.13 -14.08
N GLY A 53 -6.46 5.81 -14.25
CA GLY A 53 -5.77 5.13 -15.35
C GLY A 53 -6.36 3.78 -15.71
N ALA A 54 -5.85 3.22 -16.79
CA ALA A 54 -6.10 1.84 -17.18
C ALA A 54 -5.43 0.88 -16.19
N PHE A 55 -6.12 -0.19 -15.84
CA PHE A 55 -5.58 -1.23 -14.96
C PHE A 55 -4.78 -2.27 -15.77
N TRP A 56 -3.58 -2.58 -15.33
CA TRP A 56 -2.67 -3.55 -15.93
C TRP A 56 -2.24 -4.59 -14.89
N SER A 57 -2.06 -5.84 -15.33
CA SER A 57 -1.66 -6.94 -14.44
C SER A 57 -0.78 -7.95 -15.16
N TRP A 58 0.11 -8.63 -14.41
CA TRP A 58 0.93 -9.75 -14.89
C TRP A 58 1.52 -10.54 -13.71
N GLY A 59 2.12 -11.69 -14.02
CA GLY A 59 2.69 -12.61 -13.05
C GLY A 59 1.80 -13.82 -12.78
N TYR A 60 1.85 -14.32 -11.55
CA TYR A 60 1.09 -15.48 -11.07
C TYR A 60 -0.43 -15.21 -11.06
N ASN A 61 -1.23 -16.23 -11.44
CA ASN A 61 -2.68 -16.08 -11.63
C ASN A 61 -3.54 -17.28 -11.21
N ALA A 62 -3.04 -18.22 -10.42
CA ALA A 62 -3.82 -19.42 -10.07
C ALA A 62 -5.15 -19.11 -9.34
N GLY A 63 -5.21 -18.02 -8.55
CA GLY A 63 -6.44 -17.54 -7.91
C GLY A 63 -7.30 -16.61 -8.78
N GLY A 64 -6.86 -16.26 -10.00
CA GLY A 64 -7.55 -15.27 -10.83
C GLY A 64 -7.14 -13.81 -10.53
N THR A 65 -6.04 -13.60 -9.80
CA THR A 65 -5.57 -12.29 -9.33
C THR A 65 -5.33 -11.28 -10.44
N LEU A 66 -5.02 -11.73 -11.66
CA LEU A 66 -4.78 -10.84 -12.78
C LEU A 66 -6.07 -10.23 -13.37
N GLY A 67 -7.26 -10.72 -13.01
CA GLY A 67 -8.53 -10.15 -13.46
C GLY A 67 -8.83 -10.34 -14.95
N GLN A 68 -8.18 -11.30 -15.63
CA GLN A 68 -8.21 -11.51 -17.07
C GLN A 68 -9.27 -12.54 -17.51
N ASN A 69 -10.26 -12.83 -16.62
CA ASN A 69 -11.28 -13.87 -16.83
C ASN A 69 -10.72 -15.30 -17.07
N ASN A 70 -9.53 -15.54 -16.54
CA ASN A 70 -8.86 -16.83 -16.57
C ASN A 70 -7.89 -16.97 -15.39
N ILE A 71 -7.17 -18.10 -15.31
CA ILE A 71 -6.19 -18.38 -14.26
C ILE A 71 -4.76 -18.59 -14.83
N ILE A 72 -4.50 -18.08 -16.04
CA ILE A 72 -3.22 -18.25 -16.75
C ILE A 72 -2.25 -17.15 -16.29
N ALA A 73 -1.04 -17.53 -15.88
CA ALA A 73 0.03 -16.60 -15.54
C ALA A 73 0.54 -15.86 -16.79
N LEU A 74 0.88 -14.60 -16.64
CA LEU A 74 1.36 -13.74 -17.74
C LEU A 74 2.77 -13.22 -17.43
N SER A 75 3.67 -13.35 -18.40
CA SER A 75 5.05 -12.84 -18.29
C SER A 75 5.25 -11.43 -18.87
N SER A 76 4.17 -10.80 -19.32
CA SER A 76 4.17 -9.42 -19.83
C SER A 76 2.94 -8.66 -19.34
N PRO A 77 3.00 -7.33 -19.19
CA PRO A 77 1.85 -6.52 -18.81
C PRO A 77 0.67 -6.67 -19.78
N VAL A 78 -0.52 -6.93 -19.24
CA VAL A 78 -1.79 -7.00 -20.01
C VAL A 78 -2.83 -6.11 -19.33
N GLN A 79 -3.57 -5.34 -20.12
CA GLN A 79 -4.64 -4.48 -19.62
C GLN A 79 -5.85 -5.29 -19.18
N VAL A 80 -6.45 -4.94 -18.05
CA VAL A 80 -7.68 -5.54 -17.52
C VAL A 80 -8.89 -4.74 -18.00
N GLY A 81 -9.60 -5.27 -18.98
CA GLY A 81 -10.73 -4.57 -19.58
C GLY A 81 -10.35 -3.24 -20.22
N ALA A 82 -11.36 -2.43 -20.58
CA ALA A 82 -11.16 -1.15 -21.27
C ALA A 82 -11.32 0.09 -20.37
N LEU A 83 -11.60 -0.08 -19.07
CA LEU A 83 -11.89 1.04 -18.17
C LEU A 83 -10.61 1.77 -17.77
N THR A 84 -10.69 3.11 -17.75
CA THR A 84 -9.61 4.03 -17.36
C THR A 84 -9.93 4.82 -16.10
N THR A 85 -10.94 4.40 -15.34
CA THR A 85 -11.45 5.10 -14.14
C THR A 85 -10.87 4.56 -12.83
N TRP A 86 -9.86 3.71 -12.87
CA TRP A 86 -9.24 3.17 -11.68
C TRP A 86 -8.34 4.21 -11.01
N SER A 87 -8.53 4.45 -9.71
CA SER A 87 -7.82 5.50 -8.97
C SER A 87 -6.89 4.96 -7.89
N LYS A 88 -7.25 3.86 -7.23
CA LYS A 88 -6.44 3.22 -6.19
C LYS A 88 -6.41 1.72 -6.40
N ILE A 89 -5.26 1.12 -6.09
CA ILE A 89 -5.02 -0.31 -6.25
C ILE A 89 -4.28 -0.85 -5.03
N SER A 90 -4.54 -2.09 -4.68
CA SER A 90 -3.80 -2.84 -3.67
C SER A 90 -3.71 -4.31 -4.06
N CYS A 91 -2.53 -4.87 -3.87
CA CYS A 91 -2.26 -6.29 -3.91
C CYS A 91 -1.30 -6.55 -2.75
N GLY A 92 -1.73 -7.28 -1.74
CA GLY A 92 -0.93 -7.44 -0.51
C GLY A 92 0.19 -8.45 -0.67
N THR A 93 1.27 -8.26 0.06
CA THR A 93 2.37 -9.21 0.14
C THR A 93 1.87 -10.54 0.70
N GLY A 94 2.06 -11.63 -0.02
CA GLY A 94 1.48 -12.93 0.27
C GLY A 94 0.00 -13.07 -0.12
N ALA A 95 -0.61 -12.06 -0.74
CA ALA A 95 -1.99 -12.10 -1.21
C ALA A 95 -2.07 -12.52 -2.68
N GLN A 96 -3.04 -13.37 -2.97
CA GLN A 96 -3.47 -13.69 -4.33
C GLN A 96 -4.80 -12.98 -4.66
N THR A 97 -4.98 -11.79 -4.14
CA THR A 97 -6.19 -10.97 -4.22
C THR A 97 -5.82 -9.57 -4.67
N ALA A 98 -6.51 -9.06 -5.65
CA ALA A 98 -6.40 -7.68 -6.11
C ALA A 98 -7.65 -6.88 -5.71
N ILE A 99 -7.46 -5.65 -5.27
CA ILE A 99 -8.53 -4.73 -4.85
C ILE A 99 -8.27 -3.38 -5.47
N ALA A 100 -9.32 -2.72 -5.92
CA ALA A 100 -9.22 -1.39 -6.53
C ALA A 100 -10.42 -0.50 -6.18
N ILE A 101 -10.19 0.82 -6.15
CA ILE A 101 -11.23 1.84 -6.07
C ILE A 101 -11.24 2.62 -7.38
N LYS A 102 -12.42 2.86 -7.92
CA LYS A 102 -12.61 3.78 -9.05
C LYS A 102 -12.73 5.23 -8.60
N THR A 103 -12.68 6.17 -9.53
CA THR A 103 -12.85 7.61 -9.27
C THR A 103 -14.21 7.99 -8.68
N ASP A 104 -15.23 7.17 -8.91
CA ASP A 104 -16.57 7.30 -8.33
C ASP A 104 -16.67 6.79 -6.87
N GLY A 105 -15.57 6.30 -6.30
CA GLY A 105 -15.51 5.75 -4.95
C GLY A 105 -16.05 4.33 -4.80
N THR A 106 -16.40 3.64 -5.89
CA THR A 106 -16.80 2.22 -5.85
C THR A 106 -15.60 1.32 -5.61
N LEU A 107 -15.80 0.26 -4.81
CA LEU A 107 -14.79 -0.75 -4.48
C LEU A 107 -14.99 -2.00 -5.34
N TRP A 108 -13.90 -2.54 -5.86
CA TRP A 108 -13.86 -3.73 -6.70
C TRP A 108 -12.80 -4.70 -6.21
N SER A 109 -13.08 -6.00 -6.27
CA SER A 109 -12.16 -7.05 -5.82
C SER A 109 -12.22 -8.27 -6.73
N TRP A 110 -11.11 -9.02 -6.82
CA TRP A 110 -11.00 -10.27 -7.54
C TRP A 110 -9.74 -11.04 -7.08
N GLY A 111 -9.63 -12.29 -7.51
CA GLY A 111 -8.57 -13.21 -7.10
C GLY A 111 -9.09 -14.28 -6.16
N ASP A 112 -8.21 -14.77 -5.28
CA ASP A 112 -8.54 -15.77 -4.27
C ASP A 112 -9.51 -15.24 -3.21
N ASN A 113 -10.45 -16.11 -2.78
CA ASN A 113 -11.51 -15.78 -1.83
C ASN A 113 -11.76 -16.86 -0.77
N ALA A 114 -10.83 -17.76 -0.55
CA ALA A 114 -11.00 -18.88 0.39
C ALA A 114 -11.33 -18.45 1.82
N GLY A 115 -10.86 -17.27 2.26
CA GLY A 115 -11.19 -16.65 3.55
C GLY A 115 -12.34 -15.63 3.49
N GLY A 116 -12.93 -15.36 2.32
CA GLY A 116 -13.93 -14.28 2.14
C GLY A 116 -13.31 -12.90 1.93
N GLN A 117 -12.01 -12.83 1.61
CA GLN A 117 -11.24 -11.59 1.50
C GLN A 117 -11.67 -10.67 0.35
N LEU A 118 -12.48 -11.14 -0.60
CA LEU A 118 -13.08 -10.30 -1.63
C LEU A 118 -14.25 -9.43 -1.11
N GLY A 119 -14.88 -9.80 0.00
CA GLY A 119 -15.98 -9.04 0.59
C GLY A 119 -17.30 -9.13 -0.17
N LEU A 120 -17.51 -10.20 -0.95
CA LEU A 120 -18.66 -10.39 -1.85
C LEU A 120 -19.82 -11.18 -1.23
N GLY A 121 -19.73 -11.52 0.06
CA GLY A 121 -20.73 -12.31 0.78
C GLY A 121 -20.56 -13.84 0.65
N ASP A 122 -19.53 -14.27 -0.07
CA ASP A 122 -19.22 -15.67 -0.32
C ASP A 122 -17.72 -15.98 -0.17
N LYS A 123 -17.30 -17.20 -0.50
CA LYS A 123 -15.90 -17.65 -0.52
C LYS A 123 -15.48 -18.20 -1.90
N VAL A 124 -16.08 -17.69 -2.98
CA VAL A 124 -15.81 -18.13 -4.35
C VAL A 124 -14.77 -17.20 -4.99
N ASN A 125 -13.70 -17.78 -5.55
CA ASN A 125 -12.67 -17.03 -6.29
C ASN A 125 -13.28 -16.30 -7.50
N ARG A 126 -12.71 -15.15 -7.85
CA ARG A 126 -13.12 -14.35 -9.01
C ARG A 126 -11.93 -14.08 -9.92
N SER A 127 -12.04 -14.46 -11.20
CA SER A 127 -11.01 -14.18 -12.20
C SER A 127 -11.22 -12.87 -12.98
N SER A 128 -12.25 -12.10 -12.61
CA SER A 128 -12.58 -10.79 -13.17
C SER A 128 -12.98 -9.83 -12.05
N PRO A 129 -12.77 -8.50 -12.21
CA PRO A 129 -13.22 -7.52 -11.24
C PRO A 129 -14.71 -7.60 -10.94
N VAL A 130 -15.09 -7.71 -9.65
CA VAL A 130 -16.47 -7.69 -9.16
C VAL A 130 -16.62 -6.55 -8.16
N GLN A 131 -17.72 -5.79 -8.25
CA GLN A 131 -18.00 -4.69 -7.34
C GLN A 131 -18.40 -5.20 -5.94
N VAL A 132 -17.82 -4.62 -4.90
CA VAL A 132 -18.14 -4.92 -3.51
C VAL A 132 -19.26 -4.02 -3.02
N GLY A 133 -20.48 -4.56 -2.99
CA GLY A 133 -21.68 -3.79 -2.62
C GLY A 133 -21.93 -2.59 -3.54
N ALA A 134 -22.81 -1.68 -3.11
CA ALA A 134 -23.24 -0.52 -3.90
C ALA A 134 -22.68 0.84 -3.40
N LEU A 135 -21.79 0.83 -2.38
CA LEU A 135 -21.30 2.05 -1.77
C LEU A 135 -20.22 2.73 -2.61
N THR A 136 -20.26 4.06 -2.67
CA THR A 136 -19.34 4.94 -3.43
C THR A 136 -18.47 5.80 -2.50
N THR A 137 -18.25 5.35 -1.26
CA THR A 137 -17.56 6.13 -0.22
C THR A 137 -16.21 5.56 0.19
N TRP A 138 -15.69 4.59 -0.55
CA TRP A 138 -14.41 3.98 -0.25
C TRP A 138 -13.25 4.91 -0.60
N SER A 139 -12.33 5.10 0.36
CA SER A 139 -11.25 6.08 0.24
C SER A 139 -9.86 5.44 0.25
N LYS A 140 -9.60 4.46 1.10
CA LYS A 140 -8.31 3.76 1.20
C LYS A 140 -8.54 2.27 1.34
N ILE A 141 -7.60 1.50 0.77
CA ILE A 141 -7.62 0.03 0.76
C ILE A 141 -6.23 -0.52 0.96
N THR A 142 -6.15 -1.65 1.61
CA THR A 142 -4.98 -2.53 1.65
C THR A 142 -5.44 -3.94 1.94
N ASN A 143 -4.68 -4.93 1.52
CA ASN A 143 -4.95 -6.33 1.81
C ASN A 143 -3.70 -7.04 2.34
N GLY A 144 -3.90 -7.90 3.33
CA GLY A 144 -2.93 -8.89 3.77
C GLY A 144 -3.07 -10.18 2.97
N SER A 145 -2.58 -11.30 3.49
CA SER A 145 -2.63 -12.58 2.76
C SER A 145 -4.06 -13.03 2.44
N ALA A 146 -4.95 -13.00 3.42
CA ALA A 146 -6.33 -13.46 3.29
C ALA A 146 -7.34 -12.55 3.99
N HIS A 147 -7.03 -11.28 4.21
CA HIS A 147 -7.94 -10.29 4.78
C HIS A 147 -7.76 -8.93 4.11
N THR A 148 -8.77 -8.12 4.19
CA THR A 148 -8.81 -6.77 3.61
C THR A 148 -9.14 -5.74 4.67
N ILE A 149 -8.51 -4.58 4.57
CA ILE A 149 -8.75 -3.41 5.40
C ILE A 149 -9.08 -2.23 4.48
N ALA A 150 -10.10 -1.47 4.83
CA ALA A 150 -10.48 -0.26 4.08
C ALA A 150 -10.89 0.89 5.01
N ILE A 151 -10.71 2.11 4.52
CA ILE A 151 -11.25 3.31 5.16
C ILE A 151 -12.22 3.97 4.20
N LYS A 152 -13.39 4.38 4.72
CA LYS A 152 -14.32 5.23 3.96
C LYS A 152 -13.95 6.71 4.08
N ALA A 153 -14.52 7.56 3.22
CA ALA A 153 -14.29 9.00 3.21
C ALA A 153 -14.60 9.70 4.54
N ASN A 154 -15.51 9.11 5.34
CA ASN A 154 -15.86 9.60 6.67
C ASN A 154 -14.88 9.15 7.78
N GLY A 155 -13.76 8.51 7.42
CA GLY A 155 -12.74 8.05 8.38
C GLY A 155 -13.09 6.77 9.15
N THR A 156 -14.17 6.06 8.83
CA THR A 156 -14.50 4.76 9.45
C THR A 156 -13.62 3.64 8.88
N LEU A 157 -13.19 2.71 9.76
CA LEU A 157 -12.37 1.55 9.43
C LEU A 157 -13.26 0.32 9.22
N TRP A 158 -12.98 -0.46 8.17
CA TRP A 158 -13.72 -1.64 7.79
C TRP A 158 -12.76 -2.80 7.50
N THR A 159 -13.13 -4.02 7.90
CA THR A 159 -12.33 -5.23 7.69
C THR A 159 -13.22 -6.39 7.26
N TRP A 160 -12.64 -7.34 6.52
CA TRP A 160 -13.26 -8.61 6.13
C TRP A 160 -12.20 -9.61 5.67
N GLY A 161 -12.58 -10.85 5.48
CA GLY A 161 -11.70 -11.96 5.13
C GLY A 161 -11.46 -12.89 6.31
N SER A 162 -10.32 -13.56 6.30
CA SER A 162 -9.90 -14.50 7.34
C SER A 162 -9.62 -13.81 8.66
N ASN A 163 -9.98 -14.49 9.78
CA ASN A 163 -9.78 -13.98 11.16
C ASN A 163 -9.07 -14.99 12.07
N VAL A 164 -8.32 -15.92 11.52
CA VAL A 164 -7.67 -17.02 12.26
C VAL A 164 -6.74 -16.58 13.39
N GLN A 165 -6.30 -15.32 13.39
CA GLN A 165 -5.39 -14.73 14.40
C GLN A 165 -5.91 -13.37 14.94
N GLY A 166 -7.17 -13.03 14.72
CA GLY A 166 -7.76 -11.76 15.16
C GLY A 166 -7.43 -10.56 14.24
N GLN A 167 -6.90 -10.81 13.04
CA GLN A 167 -6.47 -9.75 12.11
C GLN A 167 -7.60 -8.85 11.60
N LEU A 168 -8.87 -9.20 11.82
CA LEU A 168 -10.00 -8.33 11.50
C LEU A 168 -10.24 -7.25 12.55
N GLY A 169 -9.73 -7.40 13.77
CA GLY A 169 -9.89 -6.41 14.84
C GLY A 169 -11.32 -6.24 15.36
N GLN A 170 -12.20 -7.24 15.16
CA GLN A 170 -13.63 -7.18 15.46
C GLN A 170 -13.97 -7.61 16.89
N ASN A 171 -12.98 -7.96 17.73
CA ASN A 171 -13.16 -8.50 19.06
C ASN A 171 -14.08 -9.75 19.11
N ILE A 172 -14.05 -10.56 18.07
CA ILE A 172 -14.78 -11.82 17.95
C ILE A 172 -13.81 -12.99 18.05
N ASN A 173 -14.36 -14.19 18.22
CA ASN A 173 -13.58 -15.42 18.30
C ASN A 173 -12.66 -15.58 17.07
N TYR A 174 -11.46 -16.05 17.32
CA TYR A 174 -10.57 -16.55 16.26
C TYR A 174 -11.31 -17.62 15.45
N LEU A 175 -10.94 -17.79 14.18
CA LEU A 175 -11.55 -18.73 13.23
C LEU A 175 -12.94 -18.34 12.68
N THR A 176 -13.42 -17.12 12.96
CA THR A 176 -14.66 -16.61 12.34
C THR A 176 -14.31 -15.70 11.17
N ASP A 177 -14.24 -16.27 9.97
CA ASP A 177 -14.05 -15.49 8.75
C ASP A 177 -15.29 -14.63 8.43
N ILE A 178 -15.09 -13.45 7.88
CA ILE A 178 -16.14 -12.50 7.51
C ILE A 178 -16.06 -12.24 6.02
N SER A 179 -17.06 -12.68 5.24
CA SER A 179 -17.07 -12.56 3.77
C SER A 179 -17.69 -11.26 3.25
N SER A 180 -18.07 -10.32 4.12
CA SER A 180 -18.60 -8.99 3.76
C SER A 180 -17.94 -7.91 4.61
N PRO A 181 -17.81 -6.67 4.10
CA PRO A 181 -17.22 -5.57 4.89
C PRO A 181 -17.97 -5.32 6.20
N VAL A 182 -17.25 -5.34 7.34
CA VAL A 182 -17.77 -5.02 8.68
C VAL A 182 -16.94 -3.89 9.28
N GLN A 183 -17.60 -2.91 9.90
CA GLN A 183 -16.94 -1.77 10.55
C GLN A 183 -16.24 -2.17 11.83
N VAL A 184 -15.03 -1.68 12.05
CA VAL A 184 -14.24 -1.87 13.28
C VAL A 184 -14.56 -0.74 14.25
N GLY A 185 -15.36 -1.05 15.28
CA GLY A 185 -15.78 -0.04 16.25
C GLY A 185 -16.54 1.14 15.65
N ALA A 186 -16.69 2.23 16.40
CA ALA A 186 -17.47 3.40 16.00
C ALA A 186 -16.61 4.65 15.61
N LEU A 187 -15.28 4.55 15.67
CA LEU A 187 -14.40 5.69 15.44
C LEU A 187 -14.33 6.11 13.96
N THR A 188 -14.26 7.41 13.73
CA THR A 188 -14.20 8.06 12.42
C THR A 188 -12.86 8.79 12.18
N THR A 189 -11.82 8.40 12.90
CA THR A 189 -10.52 9.10 12.90
C THR A 189 -9.40 8.30 12.25
N TRP A 190 -9.72 7.21 11.55
CA TRP A 190 -8.72 6.40 10.90
C TRP A 190 -8.19 7.05 9.62
N SER A 191 -6.87 7.12 9.47
CA SER A 191 -6.19 7.89 8.42
C SER A 191 -5.29 7.06 7.52
N LYS A 192 -4.46 6.15 8.05
CA LYS A 192 -3.58 5.26 7.29
C LYS A 192 -3.82 3.82 7.71
N ILE A 193 -3.56 2.88 6.80
CA ILE A 193 -3.74 1.44 7.03
C ILE A 193 -2.60 0.65 6.40
N ALA A 194 -2.24 -0.46 7.03
CA ALA A 194 -1.32 -1.46 6.50
C ALA A 194 -1.81 -2.85 6.90
N ALA A 195 -1.66 -3.82 6.01
CA ALA A 195 -1.97 -5.22 6.27
C ALA A 195 -0.75 -6.08 5.96
N GLY A 196 -0.34 -6.88 6.94
CA GLY A 196 0.67 -7.91 6.77
C GLY A 196 0.03 -9.29 6.54
N TYR A 197 0.78 -10.37 6.77
CA TYR A 197 0.27 -11.72 6.51
C TYR A 197 -1.00 -12.02 7.32
N LEU A 198 -0.93 -11.96 8.65
CA LEU A 198 -2.04 -12.19 9.59
C LEU A 198 -2.11 -11.08 10.64
N MET A 199 -1.69 -9.88 10.32
CA MET A 199 -1.66 -8.74 11.21
C MET A 199 -2.09 -7.48 10.47
N SER A 200 -2.57 -6.51 11.22
CA SER A 200 -3.13 -5.26 10.73
C SER A 200 -2.57 -4.08 11.51
N GLY A 201 -2.41 -2.97 10.85
CA GLY A 201 -1.98 -1.71 11.47
C GLY A 201 -2.74 -0.53 10.90
N ALA A 202 -2.93 0.50 11.73
CA ALA A 202 -3.55 1.75 11.29
C ALA A 202 -3.01 2.94 12.09
N ILE A 203 -3.03 4.11 11.47
CA ILE A 203 -2.73 5.38 12.13
C ILE A 203 -4.00 6.23 12.09
N LYS A 204 -4.30 6.88 13.23
CA LYS A 204 -5.41 7.84 13.33
C LYS A 204 -4.96 9.24 12.90
N THR A 205 -5.92 10.15 12.72
CA THR A 205 -5.67 11.55 12.38
C THR A 205 -4.88 12.31 13.44
N ASP A 206 -4.91 11.85 14.69
CA ASP A 206 -4.09 12.37 15.79
C ASP A 206 -2.64 11.87 15.75
N GLY A 207 -2.26 11.04 14.78
CA GLY A 207 -0.94 10.45 14.65
C GLY A 207 -0.66 9.26 15.57
N SER A 208 -1.65 8.72 16.29
CA SER A 208 -1.47 7.50 17.09
C SER A 208 -1.44 6.26 16.21
N LEU A 209 -0.52 5.32 16.51
CA LEU A 209 -0.37 4.04 15.82
C LEU A 209 -1.11 2.93 16.57
N TRP A 210 -1.86 2.12 15.86
CA TRP A 210 -2.65 1.00 16.37
C TRP A 210 -2.36 -0.27 15.59
N THR A 211 -2.23 -1.41 16.28
CA THR A 211 -1.94 -2.71 15.66
C THR A 211 -2.79 -3.82 16.28
N TRP A 212 -3.06 -4.88 15.49
CA TRP A 212 -3.82 -6.05 15.94
C TRP A 212 -3.55 -7.27 15.04
N GLY A 213 -4.01 -8.44 15.44
CA GLY A 213 -3.77 -9.72 14.78
C GLY A 213 -2.66 -10.53 15.45
N GLN A 214 -1.91 -11.27 14.65
CA GLN A 214 -0.83 -12.14 15.09
C GLN A 214 0.34 -11.36 15.70
N ASN A 215 0.91 -11.89 16.81
CA ASN A 215 2.01 -11.26 17.54
C ASN A 215 3.08 -12.25 18.08
N ASN A 216 3.21 -13.43 17.53
CA ASN A 216 4.14 -14.46 18.05
C ASN A 216 5.62 -14.09 18.00
N ALA A 217 6.00 -13.02 17.32
CA ALA A 217 7.39 -12.54 17.19
C ALA A 217 7.50 -11.03 17.51
N GLY A 218 6.55 -10.47 18.28
CA GLY A 218 6.51 -9.05 18.57
C GLY A 218 6.03 -8.19 17.39
N ASN A 219 5.33 -8.79 16.44
CA ASN A 219 4.91 -8.17 15.18
C ASN A 219 4.03 -6.92 15.35
N LEU A 220 3.38 -6.79 16.51
CA LEU A 220 2.48 -5.68 16.82
C LEU A 220 3.18 -4.50 17.51
N GLY A 221 4.44 -4.67 17.95
CA GLY A 221 5.19 -3.59 18.62
C GLY A 221 4.68 -3.22 20.02
N LEU A 222 3.98 -4.12 20.70
CA LEU A 222 3.30 -3.87 21.99
C LEU A 222 4.12 -4.28 23.21
N ASN A 223 5.41 -4.55 23.04
CA ASN A 223 6.35 -5.04 24.06
C ASN A 223 5.97 -6.40 24.64
N ASP A 224 5.21 -7.19 23.90
CA ASP A 224 4.82 -8.56 24.23
C ASP A 224 4.69 -9.42 22.95
N ILE A 225 4.24 -10.67 23.10
CA ILE A 225 3.97 -11.61 22.01
C ILE A 225 2.51 -12.11 22.03
N ILE A 226 1.59 -11.34 22.64
CA ILE A 226 0.18 -11.73 22.80
C ILE A 226 -0.62 -11.23 21.58
N TYR A 227 -1.39 -12.11 20.97
CA TYR A 227 -2.28 -11.78 19.85
C TYR A 227 -3.39 -10.81 20.27
N ARG A 228 -3.85 -9.96 19.37
CA ARG A 228 -4.90 -8.98 19.63
C ARG A 228 -6.05 -9.15 18.64
N SER A 229 -7.27 -9.38 19.14
CA SER A 229 -8.49 -9.44 18.32
C SER A 229 -9.20 -8.09 18.16
N SER A 230 -8.61 -7.02 18.71
CA SER A 230 -9.06 -5.64 18.56
C SER A 230 -7.84 -4.70 18.44
N PRO A 231 -7.99 -3.53 17.82
CA PRO A 231 -6.91 -2.54 17.74
C PRO A 231 -6.37 -2.13 19.10
N VAL A 232 -5.05 -2.19 19.30
CA VAL A 232 -4.35 -1.75 20.51
C VAL A 232 -3.32 -0.69 20.10
N GLN A 233 -3.23 0.40 20.87
CA GLN A 233 -2.30 1.49 20.61
C GLN A 233 -0.85 1.08 20.90
N VAL A 234 0.06 1.42 20.00
CA VAL A 234 1.51 1.21 20.16
C VAL A 234 2.12 2.38 20.90
N GLY A 235 2.36 2.19 22.20
CA GLY A 235 2.86 3.27 23.07
C GLY A 235 1.92 4.48 23.12
N ALA A 236 2.43 5.63 23.60
CA ALA A 236 1.65 6.86 23.79
C ALA A 236 1.95 7.96 22.73
N LEU A 237 2.82 7.67 21.74
CA LEU A 237 3.24 8.68 20.76
C LEU A 237 2.14 8.95 19.72
N THR A 238 2.02 10.22 19.34
CA THR A 238 1.08 10.73 18.34
C THR A 238 1.80 11.40 17.16
N THR A 239 2.98 10.92 16.83
CA THR A 239 3.82 11.47 15.75
C THR A 239 3.99 10.52 14.56
N TRP A 240 3.23 9.43 14.52
CA TRP A 240 3.31 8.47 13.43
C TRP A 240 2.66 9.03 12.17
N SER A 241 3.38 8.92 11.05
CA SER A 241 3.01 9.51 9.76
C SER A 241 2.66 8.47 8.69
N SER A 242 3.37 7.34 8.65
CA SER A 242 3.15 6.28 7.67
C SER A 242 3.43 4.92 8.30
N ILE A 243 2.81 3.86 7.76
CA ILE A 243 3.01 2.48 8.19
C ILE A 243 3.00 1.56 6.98
N ALA A 244 3.86 0.53 6.98
CA ALA A 244 3.86 -0.58 6.04
C ALA A 244 4.08 -1.89 6.80
N ALA A 245 3.52 -2.98 6.29
CA ALA A 245 3.59 -4.29 6.90
C ALA A 245 4.05 -5.34 5.88
N GLY A 246 4.98 -6.18 6.28
CA GLY A 246 5.43 -7.36 5.56
C GLY A 246 4.75 -8.63 6.10
N TYR A 247 5.46 -9.76 6.00
CA TYR A 247 4.89 -11.03 6.46
C TYR A 247 4.71 -11.05 7.99
N TYR A 248 5.77 -10.74 8.74
CA TYR A 248 5.79 -10.71 10.21
C TYR A 248 6.58 -9.53 10.78
N HIS A 249 6.72 -8.44 10.04
CA HIS A 249 7.34 -7.22 10.52
C HIS A 249 6.57 -6.00 10.06
N MET A 250 6.69 -4.92 10.78
CA MET A 250 6.15 -3.62 10.42
C MET A 250 7.24 -2.57 10.43
N VAL A 251 7.12 -1.61 9.56
CA VAL A 251 7.92 -0.38 9.56
C VAL A 251 6.99 0.82 9.56
N ALA A 252 7.39 1.88 10.24
CA ALA A 252 6.62 3.11 10.33
C ALA A 252 7.54 4.32 10.31
N THR A 253 7.10 5.43 9.71
CA THR A 253 7.78 6.71 9.80
C THR A 253 7.06 7.63 10.76
N LYS A 254 7.80 8.56 11.37
CA LYS A 254 7.24 9.67 12.12
C LYS A 254 7.23 10.96 11.30
N THR A 255 6.54 11.98 11.78
CA THR A 255 6.45 13.31 11.15
C THR A 255 7.81 14.02 11.04
N ASP A 256 8.77 13.65 11.87
CA ASP A 256 10.16 14.12 11.82
C ASP A 256 11.00 13.41 10.74
N GLY A 257 10.41 12.47 9.97
CA GLY A 257 11.08 11.70 8.94
C GLY A 257 11.94 10.54 9.44
N THR A 258 11.91 10.21 10.75
CA THR A 258 12.59 9.03 11.28
C THR A 258 11.85 7.75 10.92
N LEU A 259 12.60 6.64 10.73
CA LEU A 259 12.08 5.32 10.42
C LEU A 259 12.20 4.40 11.64
N TRP A 260 11.17 3.63 11.92
CA TRP A 260 11.07 2.69 13.04
C TRP A 260 10.62 1.33 12.55
N ALA A 261 11.12 0.24 13.15
CA ALA A 261 10.83 -1.12 12.75
C ALA A 261 10.61 -2.03 13.96
N PHE A 262 9.75 -3.04 13.81
CA PHE A 262 9.46 -4.05 14.83
C PHE A 262 8.93 -5.35 14.19
N GLY A 263 8.96 -6.45 14.95
CA GLY A 263 8.58 -7.80 14.51
C GLY A 263 9.79 -8.69 14.23
N THR A 264 9.64 -9.63 13.29
CA THR A 264 10.69 -10.59 12.91
C THR A 264 11.85 -9.90 12.20
N ASN A 265 13.07 -10.45 12.40
CA ASN A 265 14.30 -9.92 11.82
C ASN A 265 15.30 -11.00 11.34
N ALA A 266 14.85 -12.23 11.13
CA ALA A 266 15.77 -13.34 10.76
C ALA A 266 16.53 -13.09 9.44
N GLY A 267 15.98 -12.29 8.53
CA GLY A 267 16.64 -11.88 7.28
C GLY A 267 17.31 -10.51 7.35
N GLY A 268 17.24 -9.80 8.48
CA GLY A 268 17.70 -8.41 8.62
C GLY A 268 16.67 -7.37 8.18
N GLN A 269 15.39 -7.77 8.02
CA GLN A 269 14.33 -6.91 7.47
C GLN A 269 13.96 -5.70 8.32
N LEU A 270 14.38 -5.63 9.59
CA LEU A 270 14.23 -4.45 10.44
C LEU A 270 15.29 -3.36 10.15
N GLY A 271 16.41 -3.71 9.51
CA GLY A 271 17.45 -2.75 9.16
C GLY A 271 18.29 -2.23 10.35
N LEU A 272 18.36 -2.99 11.44
CA LEU A 272 18.98 -2.59 12.71
C LEU A 272 20.45 -3.05 12.86
N ASN A 273 21.07 -3.50 11.77
CA ASN A 273 22.43 -4.05 11.73
C ASN A 273 22.59 -5.36 12.53
N ASP A 274 21.49 -6.05 12.79
CA ASP A 274 21.42 -7.34 13.44
C ASP A 274 20.30 -8.21 12.86
N ILE A 275 20.05 -9.38 13.46
CA ILE A 275 18.96 -10.29 13.09
C ILE A 275 18.05 -10.59 14.30
N ILE A 276 18.03 -9.71 15.31
CA ILE A 276 17.27 -9.89 16.55
C ILE A 276 15.85 -9.33 16.37
N TYR A 277 14.85 -10.10 16.77
CA TYR A 277 13.43 -9.69 16.74
C TYR A 277 13.17 -8.54 17.72
N ARG A 278 12.22 -7.69 17.39
CA ARG A 278 11.83 -6.54 18.23
C ARG A 278 10.34 -6.55 18.52
N SER A 279 9.99 -6.66 19.81
CA SER A 279 8.59 -6.57 20.26
C SER A 279 8.11 -5.12 20.51
N SER A 280 9.01 -4.15 20.36
CA SER A 280 8.73 -2.71 20.46
C SER A 280 9.35 -1.99 19.26
N PRO A 281 8.81 -0.85 18.83
CA PRO A 281 9.42 -0.04 17.77
C PRO A 281 10.84 0.39 18.13
N VAL A 282 11.80 0.11 17.24
CA VAL A 282 13.20 0.55 17.34
C VAL A 282 13.54 1.41 16.14
N GLN A 283 14.22 2.54 16.35
CA GLN A 283 14.61 3.45 15.28
C GLN A 283 15.68 2.85 14.37
N VAL A 284 15.49 2.98 13.06
CA VAL A 284 16.44 2.51 12.04
C VAL A 284 17.44 3.62 11.73
N GLY A 285 18.63 3.53 12.33
CA GLY A 285 19.67 4.56 12.18
C GLY A 285 19.22 5.93 12.68
N ALA A 286 19.96 6.98 12.33
CA ALA A 286 19.73 8.36 12.77
C ALA A 286 19.14 9.29 11.69
N LEU A 287 18.82 8.77 10.49
CA LEU A 287 18.35 9.59 9.37
C LEU A 287 16.89 10.02 9.55
N THR A 288 16.58 11.24 9.12
CA THR A 288 15.25 11.88 9.19
C THR A 288 14.68 12.18 7.79
N THR A 289 15.12 11.46 6.79
CA THR A 289 14.76 11.73 5.38
C THR A 289 13.91 10.63 4.75
N TRP A 290 13.38 9.69 5.53
CA TRP A 290 12.56 8.61 5.04
C TRP A 290 11.17 9.11 4.65
N SER A 291 10.76 8.87 3.39
CA SER A 291 9.54 9.43 2.81
C SER A 291 8.50 8.36 2.46
N LYS A 292 8.88 7.37 1.65
CA LYS A 292 7.98 6.27 1.25
C LYS A 292 8.54 4.95 1.74
N ILE A 293 7.70 4.13 2.32
CA ILE A 293 8.05 2.83 2.87
C ILE A 293 7.12 1.75 2.30
N ASN A 294 7.67 0.59 2.03
CA ASN A 294 6.90 -0.61 1.70
C ASN A 294 7.66 -1.85 2.19
N CYS A 295 6.93 -2.95 2.40
CA CYS A 295 7.50 -4.21 2.86
C CYS A 295 7.17 -5.33 1.89
N GLY A 296 8.16 -6.14 1.56
CA GLY A 296 8.00 -7.46 0.97
C GLY A 296 7.77 -8.52 2.05
N LEU A 297 7.86 -9.79 1.66
CA LEU A 297 7.67 -10.90 2.59
C LEU A 297 8.66 -10.82 3.78
N PHE A 298 9.96 -10.69 3.48
CA PHE A 298 11.06 -10.60 4.45
C PHE A 298 12.06 -9.49 4.06
N SER A 299 11.62 -8.48 3.33
CA SER A 299 12.43 -7.35 2.92
C SER A 299 11.70 -6.04 3.17
N THR A 300 12.45 -4.97 3.27
CA THR A 300 11.94 -3.62 3.39
C THR A 300 12.56 -2.75 2.32
N VAL A 301 11.76 -1.88 1.74
CA VAL A 301 12.16 -0.92 0.73
C VAL A 301 11.68 0.47 1.12
N SER A 302 12.48 1.49 0.84
CA SER A 302 12.12 2.87 1.17
C SER A 302 12.74 3.85 0.18
N ILE A 303 12.02 4.92 -0.10
CA ILE A 303 12.54 6.06 -0.86
C ILE A 303 12.71 7.23 0.11
N LYS A 304 13.86 7.89 0.05
CA LYS A 304 14.13 9.12 0.80
C LYS A 304 13.56 10.35 0.10
N THR A 305 13.53 11.48 0.80
CA THR A 305 13.05 12.77 0.27
C THR A 305 13.87 13.28 -0.93
N ASP A 306 15.12 12.85 -1.07
CA ASP A 306 16.00 13.13 -2.20
C ASP A 306 15.74 12.21 -3.41
N GLY A 307 14.79 11.29 -3.33
CA GLY A 307 14.47 10.31 -4.37
C GLY A 307 15.41 9.10 -4.44
N ALA A 308 16.34 8.93 -3.50
CA ALA A 308 17.19 7.74 -3.42
C ALA A 308 16.42 6.52 -2.90
N LEU A 309 16.58 5.37 -3.55
CA LEU A 309 15.96 4.10 -3.17
C LEU A 309 16.90 3.29 -2.28
N TRP A 310 16.38 2.75 -1.18
CA TRP A 310 17.08 1.95 -0.19
C TRP A 310 16.34 0.65 0.07
N THR A 311 17.08 -0.45 0.24
CA THR A 311 16.56 -1.80 0.46
C THR A 311 17.35 -2.54 1.52
N TRP A 312 16.69 -3.44 2.25
CA TRP A 312 17.32 -4.34 3.24
C TRP A 312 16.42 -5.54 3.55
N GLY A 313 16.97 -6.53 4.24
CA GLY A 313 16.29 -7.76 4.58
C GLY A 313 16.81 -8.96 3.78
N ASN A 314 15.96 -9.95 3.60
CA ASN A 314 16.25 -11.15 2.80
C ASN A 314 16.44 -10.79 1.32
N ASN A 315 17.47 -11.39 0.71
CA ASN A 315 17.82 -11.19 -0.69
C ASN A 315 18.04 -12.49 -1.47
N SER A 316 17.59 -13.61 -0.97
CA SER A 316 17.82 -14.93 -1.59
C SER A 316 17.32 -15.05 -3.03
N GLN A 317 16.40 -14.16 -3.44
CA GLN A 317 15.83 -14.05 -4.79
C GLN A 317 16.23 -12.75 -5.51
N GLY A 318 17.26 -12.04 -5.04
CA GLY A 318 17.70 -10.80 -5.66
C GLY A 318 16.75 -9.60 -5.51
N CYS A 319 15.75 -9.71 -4.62
CA CYS A 319 14.69 -8.70 -4.46
C CYS A 319 15.18 -7.35 -3.89
N LEU A 320 16.40 -7.27 -3.38
CA LEU A 320 17.01 -6.00 -2.94
C LEU A 320 17.57 -5.18 -4.11
N GLY A 321 17.79 -5.77 -5.30
CA GLY A 321 18.26 -5.03 -6.48
C GLY A 321 19.73 -4.59 -6.44
N LEU A 322 20.56 -5.26 -5.65
CA LEU A 322 21.97 -4.89 -5.37
C LEU A 322 22.98 -5.61 -6.25
N GLY A 323 22.55 -6.27 -7.34
CA GLY A 323 23.41 -7.06 -8.23
C GLY A 323 23.88 -8.39 -7.65
N ASN A 324 23.34 -8.82 -6.51
CA ASN A 324 23.68 -10.06 -5.83
C ASN A 324 22.45 -10.63 -5.06
N ILE A 325 22.65 -11.74 -4.36
CA ILE A 325 21.60 -12.41 -3.56
C ILE A 325 21.94 -12.44 -2.05
N VAL A 326 22.79 -11.53 -1.58
CA VAL A 326 23.24 -11.46 -0.18
C VAL A 326 22.28 -10.61 0.64
N ASN A 327 21.80 -11.15 1.77
CA ASN A 327 20.93 -10.43 2.72
C ASN A 327 21.61 -9.17 3.27
N ARG A 328 20.82 -8.17 3.63
CA ARG A 328 21.30 -6.94 4.26
C ARG A 328 20.54 -6.68 5.55
N SER A 329 21.25 -6.60 6.68
CA SER A 329 20.68 -6.24 7.98
C SER A 329 20.67 -4.71 8.22
N SER A 330 21.16 -3.92 7.27
CA SER A 330 21.16 -2.45 7.31
C SER A 330 20.64 -1.89 5.97
N PRO A 331 19.99 -0.73 5.97
CA PRO A 331 19.60 -0.06 4.74
C PRO A 331 20.78 0.11 3.78
N THR A 332 20.62 -0.35 2.53
CA THR A 332 21.62 -0.28 1.46
C THR A 332 20.99 0.40 0.25
N GLN A 333 21.67 1.39 -0.35
CA GLN A 333 21.16 2.13 -1.49
C GLN A 333 21.21 1.30 -2.78
N VAL A 334 20.15 1.39 -3.60
CA VAL A 334 20.06 0.74 -4.90
C VAL A 334 20.60 1.69 -5.98
N GLY A 335 21.81 1.43 -6.43
CA GLY A 335 22.49 2.28 -7.43
C GLY A 335 22.71 3.71 -6.94
N ALA A 336 22.99 4.64 -7.87
CA ALA A 336 23.25 6.04 -7.55
C ALA A 336 22.11 6.99 -7.96
N PHE A 337 20.97 6.46 -8.44
CA PHE A 337 19.86 7.30 -8.92
C PHE A 337 19.05 7.87 -7.75
N SER A 338 18.64 9.14 -7.91
CA SER A 338 17.77 9.88 -7.00
C SER A 338 16.46 10.31 -7.68
N THR A 339 15.96 9.51 -8.63
CA THR A 339 14.76 9.80 -9.43
C THR A 339 13.61 8.84 -9.14
N TRP A 340 13.71 8.04 -8.08
CA TRP A 340 12.67 7.10 -7.72
C TRP A 340 11.46 7.82 -7.12
N LEU A 341 10.26 7.52 -7.64
CA LEU A 341 9.01 8.18 -7.26
C LEU A 341 8.11 7.31 -6.40
N ASN A 342 7.84 6.06 -6.81
CA ASN A 342 7.05 5.11 -6.03
C ASN A 342 7.79 3.77 -5.96
N VAL A 343 7.52 3.01 -4.90
CA VAL A 343 8.08 1.68 -4.72
C VAL A 343 7.02 0.75 -4.11
N THR A 344 7.03 -0.50 -4.54
CA THR A 344 6.29 -1.60 -3.93
C THR A 344 7.16 -2.85 -3.88
N ALA A 345 6.96 -3.67 -2.86
CA ALA A 345 7.59 -4.98 -2.77
C ALA A 345 6.49 -6.04 -2.80
N GLY A 346 6.67 -7.07 -3.60
CA GLY A 346 5.92 -8.31 -3.52
C GLY A 346 6.61 -9.32 -2.59
N SER A 347 6.25 -10.59 -2.69
CA SER A 347 6.83 -11.62 -1.78
C SER A 347 8.35 -11.70 -1.91
N TYR A 348 8.88 -11.79 -3.13
CA TYR A 348 10.32 -11.89 -3.41
C TYR A 348 10.76 -11.05 -4.61
N PHE A 349 10.05 -10.00 -4.93
CA PHE A 349 10.42 -9.06 -5.99
C PHE A 349 10.10 -7.63 -5.55
N THR A 350 10.70 -6.68 -6.22
CA THR A 350 10.47 -5.25 -5.99
C THR A 350 10.21 -4.56 -7.31
N ALA A 351 9.28 -3.63 -7.31
CA ALA A 351 9.01 -2.75 -8.44
C ALA A 351 9.02 -1.28 -8.00
N ALA A 352 9.51 -0.41 -8.87
CA ALA A 352 9.56 1.03 -8.60
C ALA A 352 9.31 1.84 -9.88
N THR A 353 8.67 3.00 -9.73
CA THR A 353 8.56 3.98 -10.81
C THR A 353 9.53 5.12 -10.59
N LYS A 354 10.02 5.72 -11.67
CA LYS A 354 10.80 6.96 -11.65
C LYS A 354 9.93 8.17 -11.96
N THR A 355 10.47 9.35 -11.73
CA THR A 355 9.82 10.64 -12.01
C THR A 355 9.52 10.86 -13.50
N ASP A 356 10.24 10.17 -14.39
CA ASP A 356 9.97 10.14 -15.83
C ASP A 356 8.82 9.20 -16.24
N GLY A 357 8.16 8.55 -15.27
CA GLY A 357 7.06 7.61 -15.50
C GLY A 357 7.47 6.20 -15.93
N THR A 358 8.78 5.88 -15.99
CA THR A 358 9.26 4.53 -16.29
C THR A 358 9.04 3.58 -15.11
N LEU A 359 8.76 2.30 -15.41
CA LEU A 359 8.64 1.22 -14.44
C LEU A 359 9.87 0.33 -14.46
N TRP A 360 10.42 0.03 -13.31
CA TRP A 360 11.59 -0.82 -13.09
C TRP A 360 11.24 -1.94 -12.12
N ILE A 361 11.78 -3.15 -12.36
CA ILE A 361 11.42 -4.33 -11.57
C ILE A 361 12.62 -5.27 -11.43
N TRP A 362 12.68 -6.01 -10.33
CA TRP A 362 13.75 -6.99 -10.05
C TRP A 362 13.31 -7.98 -8.97
N GLY A 363 14.06 -9.07 -8.81
CA GLY A 363 13.79 -10.17 -7.88
C GLY A 363 13.41 -11.44 -8.60
N GLN A 364 12.62 -12.27 -7.93
CA GLN A 364 12.08 -13.53 -8.43
C GLN A 364 11.22 -13.33 -9.69
N ASN A 365 11.31 -14.28 -10.63
CA ASN A 365 10.55 -14.24 -11.88
C ASN A 365 10.00 -15.61 -12.33
N SER A 366 9.88 -16.56 -11.44
CA SER A 366 9.44 -17.94 -11.80
C SER A 366 8.03 -18.00 -12.40
N SER A 367 7.18 -17.02 -12.09
CA SER A 367 5.80 -16.90 -12.62
C SER A 367 5.64 -15.79 -13.65
N GLY A 368 6.73 -15.14 -14.09
CA GLY A 368 6.68 -14.00 -15.02
C GLY A 368 6.34 -12.67 -14.33
N GLN A 369 6.43 -12.59 -13.00
CA GLN A 369 6.05 -11.43 -12.21
C GLN A 369 6.86 -10.17 -12.50
N LEU A 370 8.00 -10.28 -13.17
CA LEU A 370 8.78 -9.12 -13.61
C LEU A 370 8.25 -8.49 -14.90
N GLY A 371 7.35 -9.17 -15.64
CA GLY A 371 6.75 -8.60 -16.85
C GLY A 371 7.72 -8.36 -18.01
N LEU A 372 8.85 -9.08 -18.04
CA LEU A 372 9.93 -8.90 -19.01
C LEU A 372 9.85 -9.84 -20.22
N GLY A 373 8.75 -10.61 -20.33
CA GLY A 373 8.56 -11.61 -21.40
C GLY A 373 9.28 -12.93 -21.15
N ASP A 374 9.96 -13.08 -20.02
CA ASP A 374 10.68 -14.30 -19.62
C ASP A 374 10.37 -14.71 -18.17
N LYS A 375 11.07 -15.72 -17.66
CA LYS A 375 10.99 -16.20 -16.27
C LYS A 375 12.35 -16.19 -15.56
N ILE A 376 13.27 -15.31 -16.00
CA ILE A 376 14.62 -15.23 -15.46
C ILE A 376 14.67 -14.25 -14.29
N LEU A 377 15.23 -14.66 -13.15
CA LEU A 377 15.51 -13.82 -11.99
C LEU A 377 16.40 -12.62 -12.36
N ARG A 378 16.13 -11.47 -11.76
CA ARG A 378 16.94 -10.26 -11.91
C ARG A 378 17.38 -9.76 -10.53
N SER A 379 18.67 -9.71 -10.28
CA SER A 379 19.22 -9.16 -9.02
C SER A 379 19.53 -7.66 -9.07
N SER A 380 19.25 -7.01 -10.22
CA SER A 380 19.38 -5.56 -10.43
C SER A 380 18.12 -5.01 -11.09
N PRO A 381 17.78 -3.72 -10.90
CA PRO A 381 16.65 -3.10 -11.57
C PRO A 381 16.72 -3.22 -13.10
N VAL A 382 15.62 -3.69 -13.71
CA VAL A 382 15.41 -3.78 -15.18
C VAL A 382 14.14 -3.02 -15.53
N GLN A 383 14.18 -2.21 -16.59
CA GLN A 383 13.01 -1.45 -17.04
C GLN A 383 11.99 -2.37 -17.75
N VAL A 384 10.71 -2.18 -17.43
CA VAL A 384 9.59 -2.89 -18.07
C VAL A 384 9.16 -2.13 -19.33
N GLY A 385 9.58 -2.63 -20.48
CA GLY A 385 9.27 -2.01 -21.77
C GLY A 385 9.77 -0.56 -21.88
N ALA A 386 9.26 0.18 -22.86
CA ALA A 386 9.65 1.56 -23.15
C ALA A 386 8.61 2.63 -22.67
N LEU A 387 7.55 2.21 -21.97
CA LEU A 387 6.45 3.11 -21.56
C LEU A 387 6.87 4.01 -20.39
N THR A 388 6.44 5.27 -20.43
CA THR A 388 6.75 6.31 -19.44
C THR A 388 5.48 6.88 -18.76
N THR A 389 4.41 6.10 -18.68
CA THR A 389 3.09 6.55 -18.23
C THR A 389 2.56 5.74 -17.03
N TRP A 390 3.45 5.07 -16.30
CA TRP A 390 3.08 4.31 -15.11
C TRP A 390 2.83 5.23 -13.92
N LEU A 391 1.61 5.15 -13.35
CA LEU A 391 1.12 6.04 -12.29
C LEU A 391 1.24 5.42 -10.90
N LYS A 392 0.73 4.21 -10.72
CA LYS A 392 0.69 3.48 -9.45
C LYS A 392 1.04 2.02 -9.66
N ILE A 393 1.64 1.40 -8.65
CA ILE A 393 2.06 0.01 -8.65
C ILE A 393 1.72 -0.64 -7.31
N ALA A 394 1.33 -1.92 -7.33
CA ALA A 394 1.15 -2.73 -6.12
C ALA A 394 1.60 -4.17 -6.39
N GLY A 395 2.51 -4.67 -5.56
CA GLY A 395 3.07 -6.01 -5.62
C GLY A 395 2.31 -6.99 -4.72
N GLY A 396 1.97 -8.15 -5.27
CA GLY A 396 1.34 -9.27 -4.55
C GLY A 396 2.29 -10.43 -4.30
N ASP A 397 1.74 -11.63 -4.12
CA ASP A 397 2.52 -12.85 -3.84
C ASP A 397 3.42 -13.28 -5.00
N GLY A 398 3.03 -13.12 -6.20
CA GLY A 398 3.83 -13.40 -7.39
C GLY A 398 3.26 -12.66 -8.59
N SER A 399 2.50 -11.60 -8.34
CA SER A 399 1.86 -10.77 -9.35
C SER A 399 2.12 -9.30 -9.11
N LEU A 400 2.15 -8.51 -10.17
CA LEU A 400 2.15 -7.05 -10.10
C LEU A 400 0.89 -6.51 -10.78
N ILE A 401 0.30 -5.51 -10.14
CA ILE A 401 -0.78 -4.71 -10.70
C ILE A 401 -0.33 -3.25 -10.79
N ALA A 402 -0.77 -2.56 -11.83
CA ALA A 402 -0.35 -1.18 -12.07
C ALA A 402 -1.48 -0.36 -12.71
N LEU A 403 -1.45 0.97 -12.46
CA LEU A 403 -2.26 1.93 -13.20
C LEU A 403 -1.36 2.68 -14.19
N LYS A 404 -1.89 2.91 -15.38
CA LYS A 404 -1.22 3.61 -16.48
C LYS A 404 -2.17 4.65 -17.08
N SER A 405 -1.67 5.88 -17.31
CA SER A 405 -2.38 6.93 -18.07
C SER A 405 -2.35 6.69 -19.57
#